data_e2235987c305fd379f3feb60abc86510
#
_entry.id   e2235987c305fd379f3feb60abc86510
#
_cell.length_a   1.000
_cell.length_b   1.000
_cell.length_c   1.000
_cell.angle_alpha   90.00
_cell.angle_beta   90.00
_cell.angle_gamma   90.00
#
_symmetry.space_group_name_H-M   'P 1'
#
loop_
_entity.id
_entity.type
_entity.pdbx_description
1 polymer ?
#
loop_
_entity_poly.entity_id
_entity_poly.type
_entity_poly.pdbx_seq_one_letter_code
_entity_poly.pdbx_strand_id
1 'polypeptide(L)'
;MIKKVFYILICLFILGVPPMYGATRIEVEQVFEEAKPICLATMRRCTFRTIEFNAPAAYTQYGEITISSGIYNIMDRDEVRAIVFHEVAHAILRHSEKAQAFYNEFVMVNKRPPTSKDITEFRHNGENQADAMAVLMLYAGRYPIVLDSALTKIVQKYDNGDNCDSHPSAAYRIQHIKNIKYKLGVN
;
A
#
# COMPACT_ATOMS: atom_id res chain seq x y z
N MET A 1 -49.40 24.00 -4.42
CA MET A 1 -48.34 23.71 -3.43
C MET A 1 -47.51 22.45 -3.74
N ILE A 2 -48.10 21.38 -4.28
CA ILE A 2 -47.43 20.11 -4.57
C ILE A 2 -46.30 20.21 -5.64
N LYS A 3 -46.46 21.07 -6.66
CA LYS A 3 -45.45 21.21 -7.71
C LYS A 3 -44.11 21.86 -7.23
N LYS A 4 -44.14 22.68 -6.19
CA LYS A 4 -42.89 23.30 -5.65
C LYS A 4 -42.06 22.32 -4.79
N VAL A 5 -42.73 21.40 -4.12
CA VAL A 5 -42.07 20.37 -3.31
C VAL A 5 -41.34 19.35 -4.19
N PHE A 6 -41.92 19.04 -5.36
CA PHE A 6 -41.31 18.09 -6.31
C PHE A 6 -40.02 18.64 -6.94
N TYR A 7 -39.96 19.95 -7.22
CA TYR A 7 -38.74 20.60 -7.74
C TYR A 7 -37.62 20.66 -6.70
N ILE A 8 -37.93 20.84 -5.44
CA ILE A 8 -36.94 20.83 -4.35
C ILE A 8 -36.36 19.43 -4.15
N LEU A 9 -37.15 18.36 -4.27
CA LEU A 9 -36.66 16.98 -4.19
C LEU A 9 -35.78 16.59 -5.38
N ILE A 10 -36.10 17.06 -6.59
CA ILE A 10 -35.28 16.82 -7.79
C ILE A 10 -33.95 17.60 -7.72
N CYS A 11 -33.96 18.83 -7.21
CA CYS A 11 -32.73 19.61 -7.02
C CYS A 11 -31.80 19.02 -5.93
N LEU A 12 -32.35 18.35 -4.91
CA LEU A 12 -31.56 17.63 -3.91
C LEU A 12 -30.91 16.34 -4.46
N PHE A 13 -31.53 15.74 -5.47
CA PHE A 13 -30.93 14.58 -6.18
C PHE A 13 -29.92 14.98 -7.26
N ILE A 14 -29.95 16.23 -7.74
CA ILE A 14 -29.02 16.76 -8.77
C ILE A 14 -27.83 17.49 -8.13
N LEU A 15 -27.95 17.95 -6.90
CA LEU A 15 -26.80 18.34 -6.08
C LEU A 15 -26.14 17.03 -5.62
N GLY A 16 -25.44 16.41 -6.58
CA GLY A 16 -24.74 15.17 -6.35
C GLY A 16 -23.93 15.27 -5.07
N VAL A 17 -24.16 14.34 -4.15
CA VAL A 17 -23.16 13.98 -3.16
C VAL A 17 -21.86 13.85 -3.97
N PRO A 18 -20.84 14.68 -3.71
CA PRO A 18 -19.59 14.55 -4.46
C PRO A 18 -19.20 13.08 -4.36
N PRO A 19 -18.84 12.43 -5.47
CA PRO A 19 -18.45 11.05 -5.39
C PRO A 19 -17.39 10.95 -4.31
N MET A 20 -17.64 10.13 -3.29
CA MET A 20 -16.63 9.81 -2.28
C MET A 20 -15.55 9.04 -3.04
N TYR A 21 -14.49 9.77 -3.45
CA TYR A 21 -13.39 9.22 -4.26
C TYR A 21 -12.51 8.25 -3.47
N GLY A 22 -12.81 8.02 -2.19
CA GLY A 22 -12.05 7.15 -1.31
C GLY A 22 -12.81 5.91 -0.86
N ALA A 23 -12.08 4.89 -0.49
CA ALA A 23 -12.64 3.71 0.15
C ALA A 23 -13.16 4.07 1.55
N THR A 24 -14.20 3.37 1.98
CA THR A 24 -14.70 3.48 3.35
C THR A 24 -13.85 2.61 4.30
N ARG A 25 -13.86 2.92 5.58
CA ARG A 25 -13.22 2.09 6.60
C ARG A 25 -13.72 0.63 6.56
N ILE A 26 -15.01 0.42 6.27
CA ILE A 26 -15.59 -0.92 6.15
C ILE A 26 -14.95 -1.69 4.98
N GLU A 27 -14.73 -1.03 3.84
CA GLU A 27 -14.05 -1.66 2.70
C GLU A 27 -12.60 -2.00 3.02
N VAL A 28 -11.89 -1.15 3.77
CA VAL A 28 -10.53 -1.46 4.27
C VAL A 28 -10.54 -2.70 5.16
N GLU A 29 -11.49 -2.81 6.09
CA GLU A 29 -11.64 -3.98 6.95
C GLU A 29 -11.97 -5.25 6.15
N GLN A 30 -12.78 -5.15 5.09
CA GLN A 30 -13.01 -6.27 4.17
C GLN A 30 -11.74 -6.68 3.43
N VAL A 31 -10.92 -5.74 2.98
CA VAL A 31 -9.62 -6.03 2.36
C VAL A 31 -8.68 -6.74 3.34
N PHE A 32 -8.71 -6.38 4.62
CA PHE A 32 -7.96 -7.11 5.66
C PHE A 32 -8.41 -8.57 5.78
N GLU A 33 -9.72 -8.84 5.72
CA GLU A 33 -10.22 -10.22 5.70
C GLU A 33 -9.78 -10.99 4.46
N GLU A 34 -9.71 -10.36 3.30
CA GLU A 34 -9.18 -10.96 2.06
C GLU A 34 -7.67 -11.30 2.19
N ALA A 35 -6.90 -10.50 2.92
CA ALA A 35 -5.46 -10.69 3.10
C ALA A 35 -5.09 -11.75 4.15
N LYS A 36 -5.94 -12.00 5.16
CA LYS A 36 -5.66 -12.95 6.24
C LYS A 36 -5.30 -14.37 5.77
N PRO A 37 -6.01 -14.98 4.81
CA PRO A 37 -5.64 -16.32 4.30
C PRO A 37 -4.24 -16.38 3.72
N ILE A 38 -3.76 -15.31 3.09
CA ILE A 38 -2.40 -15.22 2.53
C ILE A 38 -1.35 -15.30 3.63
N CYS A 39 -1.55 -14.55 4.72
CA CYS A 39 -0.68 -14.60 5.89
C CYS A 39 -0.67 -16.00 6.50
N LEU A 40 -1.84 -16.62 6.68
CA LEU A 40 -1.98 -17.96 7.25
C LEU A 40 -1.30 -19.01 6.37
N ALA A 41 -1.47 -18.97 5.05
CA ALA A 41 -0.85 -19.90 4.11
C ALA A 41 0.68 -19.84 4.15
N THR A 42 1.26 -18.72 4.53
CA THR A 42 2.71 -18.52 4.70
C THR A 42 3.19 -18.75 6.14
N MET A 43 2.34 -19.31 6.99
CA MET A 43 2.59 -19.52 8.43
C MET A 43 2.94 -18.22 9.16
N ARG A 44 2.36 -17.08 8.70
CA ARG A 44 2.55 -15.78 9.31
C ARG A 44 1.30 -15.34 10.04
N ARG A 45 1.49 -14.83 11.24
CA ARG A 45 0.43 -14.16 11.97
C ARG A 45 0.49 -12.68 11.63
N CYS A 46 -0.44 -12.22 10.76
CA CYS A 46 -0.62 -10.79 10.51
C CYS A 46 -1.74 -10.27 11.41
N THR A 47 -1.54 -9.07 11.93
CA THR A 47 -2.57 -8.26 12.57
C THR A 47 -2.80 -7.00 11.74
N PHE A 48 -4.03 -6.50 11.72
CA PHE A 48 -4.41 -5.39 10.86
C PHE A 48 -5.09 -4.32 11.69
N ARG A 49 -4.74 -3.06 11.43
CA ARG A 49 -5.41 -1.91 12.06
C ARG A 49 -5.47 -0.71 11.14
N THR A 50 -6.47 0.14 11.37
CA THR A 50 -6.56 1.48 10.80
C THR A 50 -6.19 2.52 11.85
N ILE A 51 -5.62 3.64 11.42
CA ILE A 51 -5.36 4.80 12.29
C ILE A 51 -5.94 6.06 11.65
N GLU A 52 -6.45 6.95 12.50
CA GLU A 52 -6.88 8.28 12.05
C GLU A 52 -5.64 9.17 11.91
N PHE A 53 -5.19 9.34 10.67
CA PHE A 53 -4.06 10.18 10.32
C PHE A 53 -4.23 10.67 8.88
N ASN A 54 -4.28 11.99 8.69
CA ASN A 54 -4.65 12.62 7.43
C ASN A 54 -3.61 12.46 6.31
N ALA A 55 -2.33 12.27 6.65
CA ALA A 55 -1.34 11.96 5.64
C ALA A 55 -1.40 10.47 5.25
N PRO A 56 -1.10 10.11 3.96
CA PRO A 56 -1.06 8.72 3.55
C PRO A 56 0.10 8.03 4.24
N ALA A 57 -0.23 7.02 5.02
CA ALA A 57 0.75 6.17 5.67
C ALA A 57 0.26 4.73 5.68
N ALA A 58 1.10 3.84 5.20
CA ALA A 58 0.95 2.40 5.31
C ALA A 58 2.30 1.84 5.74
N TYR A 59 2.32 0.93 6.67
CA TYR A 59 3.55 0.28 7.11
C TYR A 59 3.31 -1.04 7.80
N THR A 60 4.32 -1.91 7.73
CA THR A 60 4.34 -3.20 8.42
C THR A 60 5.50 -3.25 9.41
N GLN A 61 5.19 -3.62 10.64
CA GLN A 61 6.20 -3.87 11.67
C GLN A 61 5.92 -5.20 12.37
N TYR A 62 6.84 -6.16 12.25
CA TYR A 62 6.74 -7.50 12.86
C TYR A 62 5.39 -8.21 12.62
N GLY A 63 4.80 -8.00 11.43
CA GLY A 63 3.50 -8.59 11.06
C GLY A 63 2.28 -7.77 11.48
N GLU A 64 2.45 -6.63 12.15
CA GLU A 64 1.38 -5.65 12.33
C GLU A 64 1.33 -4.73 11.12
N ILE A 65 0.20 -4.73 10.41
CA ILE A 65 -0.07 -3.92 9.23
C ILE A 65 -0.98 -2.77 9.62
N THR A 66 -0.52 -1.56 9.35
CA THR A 66 -1.24 -0.32 9.71
C THR A 66 -1.53 0.49 8.45
N ILE A 67 -2.78 0.94 8.29
CA ILE A 67 -3.23 1.79 7.20
C ILE A 67 -3.88 3.06 7.78
N SER A 68 -3.44 4.23 7.30
CA SER A 68 -4.00 5.52 7.74
C SER A 68 -5.27 5.90 6.97
N SER A 69 -6.12 6.73 7.60
CA SER A 69 -7.26 7.35 6.92
C SER A 69 -6.82 8.20 5.72
N GLY A 70 -5.63 8.76 5.73
CA GLY A 70 -5.06 9.47 4.59
C GLY A 70 -4.90 8.62 3.33
N ILE A 71 -4.68 7.29 3.46
CA ILE A 71 -4.65 6.35 2.34
C ILE A 71 -6.06 6.14 1.78
N TYR A 72 -6.99 5.64 2.60
CA TYR A 72 -8.30 5.23 2.08
C TYR A 72 -9.21 6.39 1.72
N ASN A 73 -8.94 7.62 2.20
CA ASN A 73 -9.66 8.82 1.77
C ASN A 73 -9.34 9.25 0.32
N ILE A 74 -8.25 8.77 -0.27
CA ILE A 74 -7.81 9.14 -1.62
C ILE A 74 -7.82 7.99 -2.62
N MET A 75 -7.96 6.77 -2.15
CA MET A 75 -7.88 5.54 -2.94
C MET A 75 -9.22 4.82 -2.96
N ASP A 76 -9.55 4.22 -4.09
CA ASP A 76 -10.66 3.26 -4.15
C ASP A 76 -10.28 1.93 -3.48
N ARG A 77 -11.25 1.01 -3.39
CA ARG A 77 -11.07 -0.28 -2.73
C ARG A 77 -9.94 -1.12 -3.36
N ASP A 78 -9.80 -1.12 -4.68
CA ASP A 78 -8.80 -1.93 -5.35
C ASP A 78 -7.39 -1.37 -5.12
N GLU A 79 -7.25 -0.06 -5.09
CA GLU A 79 -6.00 0.61 -4.75
C GLU A 79 -5.60 0.39 -3.30
N VAL A 80 -6.57 0.47 -2.37
CA VAL A 80 -6.34 0.10 -0.95
C VAL A 80 -5.90 -1.36 -0.85
N ARG A 81 -6.56 -2.28 -1.59
CA ARG A 81 -6.14 -3.69 -1.64
C ARG A 81 -4.70 -3.85 -2.10
N ALA A 82 -4.31 -3.12 -3.15
CA ALA A 82 -2.94 -3.17 -3.65
C ALA A 82 -1.92 -2.70 -2.59
N ILE A 83 -2.21 -1.64 -1.85
CA ILE A 83 -1.37 -1.18 -0.73
C ILE A 83 -1.35 -2.21 0.41
N VAL A 84 -2.50 -2.74 0.82
CA VAL A 84 -2.56 -3.77 1.87
C VAL A 84 -1.74 -5.01 1.48
N PHE A 85 -1.82 -5.45 0.22
CA PHE A 85 -1.05 -6.60 -0.25
C PHE A 85 0.45 -6.30 -0.31
N HIS A 86 0.84 -5.07 -0.59
CA HIS A 86 2.23 -4.63 -0.46
C HIS A 86 2.72 -4.74 1.00
N GLU A 87 1.92 -4.30 1.96
CA GLU A 87 2.24 -4.43 3.38
C GLU A 87 2.26 -5.89 3.84
N VAL A 88 1.32 -6.72 3.35
CA VAL A 88 1.35 -8.17 3.57
C VAL A 88 2.64 -8.80 3.02
N ALA A 89 3.11 -8.33 1.85
CA ALA A 89 4.38 -8.80 1.30
C ALA A 89 5.56 -8.51 2.24
N HIS A 90 5.62 -7.32 2.86
CA HIS A 90 6.63 -7.03 3.89
C HIS A 90 6.56 -8.01 5.06
N ALA A 91 5.34 -8.36 5.53
CA ALA A 91 5.14 -9.30 6.62
C ALA A 91 5.62 -10.71 6.26
N ILE A 92 5.17 -11.26 5.13
CA ILE A 92 5.51 -12.64 4.71
C ILE A 92 6.97 -12.80 4.32
N LEU A 93 7.59 -11.77 3.75
CA LEU A 93 9.01 -11.72 3.40
C LEU A 93 9.91 -11.40 4.60
N ARG A 94 9.32 -11.08 5.77
CA ARG A 94 10.03 -10.82 7.04
C ARG A 94 10.96 -9.62 6.98
N HIS A 95 10.56 -8.55 6.33
CA HIS A 95 11.45 -7.41 6.12
C HIS A 95 11.87 -6.73 7.42
N SER A 96 11.00 -6.67 8.45
CA SER A 96 11.36 -6.12 9.77
C SER A 96 12.44 -6.95 10.46
N GLU A 97 12.31 -8.27 10.45
CA GLU A 97 13.29 -9.18 11.07
C GLU A 97 14.61 -9.19 10.28
N LYS A 98 14.51 -9.17 8.93
CA LYS A 98 15.71 -9.08 8.07
C LYS A 98 16.46 -7.77 8.28
N ALA A 99 15.76 -6.65 8.48
CA ALA A 99 16.40 -5.37 8.76
C ALA A 99 17.17 -5.39 10.09
N GLN A 100 16.61 -6.01 11.13
CA GLN A 100 17.30 -6.19 12.40
C GLN A 100 18.50 -7.14 12.26
N ALA A 101 18.35 -8.23 11.51
CA ALA A 101 19.44 -9.17 11.25
C ALA A 101 20.56 -8.50 10.46
N PHE A 102 20.23 -7.76 9.38
CA PHE A 102 21.19 -7.00 8.59
C PHE A 102 22.01 -6.04 9.46
N TYR A 103 21.35 -5.27 10.32
CA TYR A 103 22.04 -4.34 11.21
C TYR A 103 23.05 -5.08 12.12
N ASN A 104 22.61 -6.15 12.78
CA ASN A 104 23.42 -6.92 13.71
C ASN A 104 24.63 -7.56 13.01
N GLU A 105 24.41 -8.21 11.85
CA GLU A 105 25.45 -8.83 11.06
C GLU A 105 26.46 -7.81 10.54
N PHE A 106 25.96 -6.67 10.03
CA PHE A 106 26.82 -5.60 9.51
C PHE A 106 27.76 -5.06 10.60
N VAL A 107 27.23 -4.83 11.81
CA VAL A 107 28.05 -4.38 12.95
C VAL A 107 29.08 -5.44 13.36
N MET A 108 28.67 -6.71 13.38
CA MET A 108 29.55 -7.81 13.75
C MET A 108 30.73 -7.96 12.76
N VAL A 109 30.46 -7.88 11.45
CA VAL A 109 31.46 -8.07 10.40
C VAL A 109 32.33 -6.81 10.24
N ASN A 110 31.73 -5.64 10.14
CA ASN A 110 32.44 -4.42 9.78
C ASN A 110 32.95 -3.64 10.99
N LYS A 111 32.63 -4.06 12.23
CA LYS A 111 32.98 -3.40 13.50
C LYS A 111 32.56 -1.92 13.56
N ARG A 112 31.57 -1.52 12.76
CA ARG A 112 30.95 -0.20 12.75
C ARG A 112 29.45 -0.34 12.40
N PRO A 113 28.60 0.63 12.76
CA PRO A 113 27.21 0.64 12.30
C PRO A 113 27.14 0.84 10.77
N PRO A 114 26.07 0.37 10.10
CA PRO A 114 25.82 0.66 8.70
C PRO A 114 25.63 2.17 8.49
N THR A 115 26.09 2.66 7.34
CA THR A 115 25.85 4.05 6.91
C THR A 115 24.40 4.22 6.43
N SER A 116 23.95 5.48 6.28
CA SER A 116 22.65 5.76 5.64
C SER A 116 22.55 5.11 4.27
N LYS A 117 23.61 5.11 3.47
CA LYS A 117 23.64 4.46 2.16
C LYS A 117 23.42 2.94 2.26
N ASP A 118 24.09 2.26 3.18
CA ASP A 118 23.96 0.82 3.39
C ASP A 118 22.51 0.46 3.76
N ILE A 119 21.90 1.28 4.63
CA ILE A 119 20.51 1.10 5.07
C ILE A 119 19.53 1.38 3.92
N THR A 120 19.75 2.45 3.16
CA THR A 120 18.90 2.83 2.03
C THR A 120 18.90 1.73 0.96
N GLU A 121 20.07 1.22 0.58
CA GLU A 121 20.18 0.15 -0.42
C GLU A 121 19.46 -1.13 0.05
N PHE A 122 19.63 -1.52 1.32
CA PHE A 122 18.91 -2.64 1.90
C PHE A 122 17.38 -2.44 1.83
N ARG A 123 16.87 -1.27 2.24
CA ARG A 123 15.45 -0.94 2.21
C ARG A 123 14.89 -0.92 0.80
N HIS A 124 15.57 -0.29 -0.14
CA HIS A 124 15.14 -0.23 -1.55
C HIS A 124 14.98 -1.63 -2.16
N ASN A 125 15.87 -2.56 -1.83
CA ASN A 125 15.72 -3.96 -2.25
C ASN A 125 14.47 -4.61 -1.62
N GLY A 126 14.20 -4.34 -0.34
CA GLY A 126 12.99 -4.79 0.34
C GLY A 126 11.70 -4.28 -0.33
N GLU A 127 11.67 -2.99 -0.71
CA GLU A 127 10.52 -2.41 -1.43
C GLU A 127 10.28 -3.08 -2.78
N ASN A 128 11.35 -3.29 -3.56
CA ASN A 128 11.23 -3.98 -4.85
C ASN A 128 10.69 -5.42 -4.70
N GLN A 129 11.10 -6.13 -3.66
CA GLN A 129 10.58 -7.46 -3.35
C GLN A 129 9.11 -7.40 -2.93
N ALA A 130 8.72 -6.40 -2.13
CA ALA A 130 7.34 -6.23 -1.70
C ALA A 130 6.42 -5.85 -2.87
N ASP A 131 6.84 -4.94 -3.74
CA ASP A 131 6.11 -4.59 -4.97
C ASP A 131 5.88 -5.82 -5.86
N ALA A 132 6.93 -6.60 -6.11
CA ALA A 132 6.82 -7.80 -6.93
C ALA A 132 5.88 -8.84 -6.32
N MET A 133 5.99 -9.09 -5.01
CA MET A 133 5.13 -10.04 -4.30
C MET A 133 3.68 -9.57 -4.27
N ALA A 134 3.42 -8.26 -4.06
CA ALA A 134 2.07 -7.70 -4.09
C ALA A 134 1.42 -7.90 -5.46
N VAL A 135 2.12 -7.61 -6.55
CA VAL A 135 1.64 -7.86 -7.91
C VAL A 135 1.31 -9.33 -8.13
N LEU A 136 2.16 -10.24 -7.68
CA LEU A 136 1.92 -11.68 -7.81
C LEU A 136 0.70 -12.15 -7.00
N MET A 137 0.51 -11.63 -5.79
CA MET A 137 -0.66 -11.94 -4.96
C MET A 137 -1.96 -11.41 -5.59
N LEU A 138 -1.95 -10.19 -6.13
CA LEU A 138 -3.09 -9.62 -6.85
C LEU A 138 -3.42 -10.46 -8.09
N TYR A 139 -2.41 -10.82 -8.88
CA TYR A 139 -2.56 -11.66 -10.06
C TYR A 139 -3.15 -13.04 -9.74
N ALA A 140 -2.58 -13.72 -8.74
CA ALA A 140 -3.05 -15.05 -8.31
C ALA A 140 -4.47 -15.01 -7.76
N GLY A 141 -4.83 -13.94 -7.03
CA GLY A 141 -6.18 -13.70 -6.51
C GLY A 141 -7.19 -13.22 -7.55
N ARG A 142 -6.76 -12.97 -8.79
CA ARG A 142 -7.57 -12.38 -9.88
C ARG A 142 -8.14 -11.00 -9.53
N TYR A 143 -7.41 -10.25 -8.73
CA TYR A 143 -7.75 -8.87 -8.40
C TYR A 143 -7.14 -7.90 -9.41
N PRO A 144 -7.72 -6.69 -9.58
CA PRO A 144 -7.08 -5.63 -10.36
C PRO A 144 -5.67 -5.30 -9.86
N ILE A 145 -4.71 -5.23 -10.79
CA ILE A 145 -3.31 -4.91 -10.45
C ILE A 145 -3.12 -3.41 -10.65
N VAL A 146 -3.43 -2.64 -9.62
CA VAL A 146 -3.47 -1.17 -9.63
C VAL A 146 -2.47 -0.52 -8.66
N LEU A 147 -1.43 -1.25 -8.24
CA LEU A 147 -0.42 -0.73 -7.31
C LEU A 147 0.33 0.49 -7.88
N ASP A 148 0.59 0.51 -9.19
CA ASP A 148 1.16 1.65 -9.89
C ASP A 148 0.23 2.88 -9.89
N SER A 149 -1.09 2.69 -10.01
CA SER A 149 -2.09 3.75 -9.87
C SER A 149 -2.12 4.30 -8.43
N ALA A 150 -2.15 3.43 -7.43
CA ALA A 150 -2.14 3.80 -6.02
C ALA A 150 -0.91 4.67 -5.67
N LEU A 151 0.30 4.26 -6.10
CA LEU A 151 1.51 5.05 -5.92
C LEU A 151 1.45 6.40 -6.63
N THR A 152 0.88 6.43 -7.85
CA THR A 152 0.71 7.68 -8.60
C THR A 152 -0.17 8.67 -7.84
N LYS A 153 -1.27 8.24 -7.23
CA LYS A 153 -2.16 9.10 -6.42
C LYS A 153 -1.46 9.68 -5.20
N ILE A 154 -0.62 8.88 -4.52
CA ILE A 154 0.17 9.36 -3.37
C ILE A 154 1.07 10.51 -3.81
N VAL A 155 1.81 10.33 -4.91
CA VAL A 155 2.74 11.35 -5.42
C VAL A 155 1.99 12.62 -5.84
N GLN A 156 0.93 12.48 -6.62
CA GLN A 156 0.16 13.62 -7.12
C GLN A 156 -0.43 14.48 -6.00
N LYS A 157 -0.85 13.87 -4.90
CA LYS A 157 -1.49 14.59 -3.82
C LYS A 157 -0.51 15.20 -2.82
N TYR A 158 0.66 14.60 -2.64
CA TYR A 158 1.56 14.97 -1.55
C TYR A 158 2.94 15.45 -2.02
N ASP A 159 3.15 15.54 -3.35
CA ASP A 159 4.37 16.07 -4.01
C ASP A 159 5.69 15.57 -3.39
N ASN A 160 5.69 14.34 -2.93
CA ASN A 160 6.86 13.72 -2.33
C ASN A 160 7.60 12.88 -3.37
N GLY A 161 7.74 13.43 -4.60
CA GLY A 161 8.28 12.72 -5.76
C GLY A 161 9.72 12.26 -5.64
N ASP A 162 10.47 12.75 -4.67
CA ASP A 162 11.89 12.50 -4.59
C ASP A 162 12.26 11.63 -3.38
N ASN A 163 13.05 10.63 -3.69
CA ASN A 163 13.83 9.74 -2.83
C ASN A 163 13.82 10.10 -1.34
N CYS A 164 12.94 9.49 -0.57
CA CYS A 164 13.20 9.42 0.85
C CYS A 164 14.12 8.23 1.13
N ASP A 165 14.92 8.30 2.19
CA ASP A 165 15.86 7.25 2.58
C ASP A 165 15.20 5.88 2.84
N SER A 166 13.86 5.83 2.92
CA SER A 166 13.10 4.61 3.20
C SER A 166 12.59 3.89 1.96
N HIS A 167 12.34 4.61 0.84
CA HIS A 167 11.75 4.03 -0.37
C HIS A 167 12.50 4.51 -1.63
N PRO A 168 12.57 3.69 -2.70
CA PRO A 168 12.97 4.15 -4.03
C PRO A 168 11.99 5.23 -4.51
N SER A 169 12.42 6.04 -5.48
CA SER A 169 11.51 7.03 -6.07
C SER A 169 10.24 6.37 -6.60
N ALA A 170 9.10 7.05 -6.46
CA ALA A 170 7.83 6.53 -6.95
C ALA A 170 7.88 6.24 -8.46
N ALA A 171 8.57 7.06 -9.24
CA ALA A 171 8.77 6.83 -10.68
C ALA A 171 9.48 5.50 -10.95
N TYR A 172 10.53 5.18 -10.19
CA TYR A 172 11.23 3.90 -10.29
C TYR A 172 10.32 2.73 -9.91
N ARG A 173 9.59 2.81 -8.78
CA ARG A 173 8.67 1.76 -8.33
C ARG A 173 7.54 1.53 -9.34
N ILE A 174 6.92 2.59 -9.86
CA ILE A 174 5.88 2.51 -10.89
C ILE A 174 6.41 1.80 -12.14
N GLN A 175 7.61 2.14 -12.60
CA GLN A 175 8.22 1.47 -13.75
C GLN A 175 8.54 0.00 -13.46
N HIS A 176 9.02 -0.31 -12.26
CA HIS A 176 9.28 -1.68 -11.81
C HIS A 176 8.00 -2.52 -11.83
N ILE A 177 6.90 -2.01 -11.28
CA ILE A 177 5.58 -2.66 -11.29
C ILE A 177 5.07 -2.89 -12.72
N LYS A 178 5.17 -1.88 -13.59
CA LYS A 178 4.79 -2.03 -15.01
C LYS A 178 5.59 -3.12 -15.72
N ASN A 179 6.87 -3.23 -15.45
CA ASN A 179 7.71 -4.28 -16.02
C ASN A 179 7.28 -5.68 -15.54
N ILE A 180 6.84 -5.83 -14.28
CA ILE A 180 6.32 -7.10 -13.77
C ILE A 180 4.97 -7.41 -14.43
N LYS A 181 4.04 -6.44 -14.52
CA LYS A 181 2.76 -6.59 -15.21
C LYS A 181 2.96 -7.08 -16.65
N TYR A 182 3.86 -6.43 -17.38
CA TYR A 182 4.21 -6.81 -18.75
C TYR A 182 4.69 -8.27 -18.85
N LYS A 183 5.57 -8.72 -17.95
CA LYS A 183 6.04 -10.12 -17.91
C LYS A 183 4.93 -11.13 -17.58
N LEU A 184 3.90 -10.70 -16.86
CA LEU A 184 2.72 -11.52 -16.56
C LEU A 184 1.67 -11.49 -17.69
N GLY A 185 1.87 -10.70 -18.74
CA GLY A 185 0.90 -10.51 -19.82
C GLY A 185 -0.34 -9.71 -19.40
N VAL A 186 -0.20 -8.84 -18.41
CA VAL A 186 -1.29 -7.97 -17.87
C VAL A 186 -0.95 -6.52 -18.20
N ASN A 187 -1.94 -5.81 -18.75
CA ASN A 187 -1.83 -4.39 -19.09
C ASN A 187 -2.41 -3.52 -17.99
#